data_e2c5efe617becc14018e0b5a2a4b1a04
#
_entry.id   e2c5efe617becc14018e0b5a2a4b1a04
#
_cell.length_a   1.000
_cell.length_b   1.000
_cell.length_c   1.000
_cell.angle_alpha   90.00
_cell.angle_beta   90.00
_cell.angle_gamma   90.00
#
_symmetry.space_group_name_H-M   'P 1'
#
loop_
_entity.id
_entity.type
_entity.pdbx_description
1 polymer ?
#
loop_
_entity_poly.entity_id
_entity_poly.type
_entity_poly.pdbx_seq_one_letter_code
_entity_poly.pdbx_strand_id
1 'polypeptide(L)'
;NLAKEIHVYGYDFSWLTHAFFIIGSVIGISAIGLLYKLRPEYLIIAIIVAVALIPMCIEQIYKQMFEQKRFADVLEYMDQMLYSFQKTGKILSALQETRESFKEGNMKECIDKAIEHIIGGKTFDENGALEKEALEMIEEKYMCDKIVTMHDLLYNSEDTGGDNKNSILLMLED
;
A
#
# COMPACT_ATOMS: atom_id res chain seq x y z
N ASN A 1 3.80 14.64 -2.94
CA ASN A 1 3.54 13.28 -3.39
C ASN A 1 2.69 12.48 -2.41
N LEU A 2 3.03 12.44 -1.11
CA LEU A 2 2.28 11.70 -0.07
C LEU A 2 0.78 12.03 -0.06
N ALA A 3 0.41 13.31 -0.19
CA ALA A 3 -0.99 13.75 -0.21
C ALA A 3 -1.77 13.20 -1.42
N LYS A 4 -1.14 13.06 -2.59
CA LYS A 4 -1.76 12.44 -3.78
C LYS A 4 -1.95 10.94 -3.61
N GLU A 5 -0.97 10.27 -3.02
CA GLU A 5 -1.01 8.83 -2.80
C GLU A 5 -2.04 8.45 -1.73
N ILE A 6 -2.14 9.26 -0.67
CA ILE A 6 -3.17 9.11 0.38
C ILE A 6 -4.58 9.31 -0.19
N HIS A 7 -4.77 10.25 -1.12
CA HIS A 7 -6.08 10.50 -1.76
C HIS A 7 -6.61 9.26 -2.50
N VAL A 8 -5.73 8.48 -3.14
CA VAL A 8 -6.10 7.24 -3.84
C VAL A 8 -6.70 6.20 -2.88
N TYR A 9 -6.32 6.22 -1.61
CA TYR A 9 -6.90 5.34 -0.57
C TYR A 9 -8.15 5.93 0.11
N GLY A 10 -8.72 7.02 -0.43
CA GLY A 10 -9.93 7.63 0.10
C GLY A 10 -9.73 8.49 1.36
N TYR A 11 -8.50 8.88 1.65
CA TYR A 11 -8.18 9.79 2.74
C TYR A 11 -7.91 11.19 2.19
N ASP A 12 -8.83 12.12 2.38
CA ASP A 12 -8.64 13.51 1.99
C ASP A 12 -7.77 14.23 3.02
N PHE A 13 -6.53 14.53 2.63
CA PHE A 13 -5.65 15.42 3.36
C PHE A 13 -6.07 16.88 3.09
N SER A 14 -7.21 17.27 3.65
CA SER A 14 -7.80 18.58 3.42
C SER A 14 -7.40 19.57 4.52
N TRP A 15 -7.17 20.84 4.13
CA TRP A 15 -7.03 21.97 5.05
C TRP A 15 -8.18 22.05 6.05
N LEU A 16 -9.40 21.74 5.63
CA LEU A 16 -10.58 21.70 6.48
C LEU A 16 -10.46 20.68 7.62
N THR A 17 -9.93 19.49 7.34
CA THR A 17 -9.71 18.45 8.36
C THR A 17 -8.72 18.92 9.42
N HIS A 18 -7.63 19.58 9.01
CA HIS A 18 -6.66 20.18 9.93
C HIS A 18 -7.31 21.26 10.81
N ALA A 19 -8.09 22.16 10.19
CA ALA A 19 -8.78 23.22 10.91
C ALA A 19 -9.76 22.65 11.96
N PHE A 20 -10.49 21.59 11.62
CA PHE A 20 -11.38 20.90 12.56
C PHE A 20 -10.65 20.31 13.76
N PHE A 21 -9.52 19.64 13.54
CA PHE A 21 -8.72 19.08 14.62
C PHE A 21 -8.12 20.16 15.52
N ILE A 22 -7.62 21.26 14.95
CA ILE A 22 -7.08 22.39 15.72
C ILE A 22 -8.19 23.04 16.55
N ILE A 23 -9.32 23.36 15.95
CA ILE A 23 -10.45 23.99 16.65
C ILE A 23 -10.98 23.07 17.75
N GLY A 24 -11.19 21.80 17.46
CA GLY A 24 -11.67 20.82 18.43
C GLY A 24 -10.73 20.66 19.63
N SER A 25 -9.42 20.65 19.39
CA SER A 25 -8.44 20.56 20.48
C SER A 25 -8.36 21.83 21.33
N VAL A 26 -8.45 23.01 20.72
CA VAL A 26 -8.51 24.30 21.47
C VAL A 26 -9.75 24.34 22.34
N ILE A 27 -10.91 23.95 21.83
CA ILE A 27 -12.15 23.88 22.61
C ILE A 27 -12.02 22.87 23.76
N GLY A 28 -11.48 21.68 23.49
CA GLY A 28 -11.29 20.64 24.50
C GLY A 28 -10.35 21.08 25.63
N ILE A 29 -9.20 21.65 25.29
CA ILE A 29 -8.23 22.17 26.27
C ILE A 29 -8.85 23.31 27.10
N SER A 30 -9.59 24.19 26.45
CA SER A 30 -10.27 25.31 27.14
C SER A 30 -11.33 24.79 28.12
N ALA A 31 -12.14 23.84 27.72
CA ALA A 31 -13.15 23.21 28.58
C ALA A 31 -12.53 22.53 29.80
N ILE A 32 -11.45 21.74 29.59
CA ILE A 32 -10.71 21.08 30.68
C ILE A 32 -10.09 22.15 31.62
N GLY A 33 -9.48 23.18 31.06
CA GLY A 33 -8.90 24.28 31.87
C GLY A 33 -9.91 25.01 32.74
N LEU A 34 -11.13 25.23 32.24
CA LEU A 34 -12.22 25.81 32.99
C LEU A 34 -12.73 24.90 34.11
N LEU A 35 -12.88 23.61 33.83
CA LEU A 35 -13.30 22.60 34.82
C LEU A 35 -12.33 22.49 36.00
N TYR A 36 -11.06 22.53 35.74
CA TYR A 36 -9.98 22.42 36.75
C TYR A 36 -9.60 23.79 37.33
N LYS A 37 -10.26 24.88 36.92
CA LYS A 37 -9.98 26.27 37.38
C LYS A 37 -8.50 26.63 37.24
N LEU A 38 -7.88 26.21 36.11
CA LEU A 38 -6.48 26.53 35.84
C LEU A 38 -6.29 28.03 35.65
N ARG A 39 -5.14 28.53 36.07
CA ARG A 39 -4.77 29.93 35.81
C ARG A 39 -4.69 30.17 34.31
N PRO A 40 -5.16 31.31 33.80
CA PRO A 40 -5.22 31.60 32.37
C PRO A 40 -3.86 31.55 31.68
N GLU A 41 -2.78 31.83 32.41
CA GLU A 41 -1.42 31.79 31.92
C GLU A 41 -1.01 30.36 31.44
N TYR A 42 -1.33 29.34 32.26
CA TYR A 42 -1.04 27.93 31.91
C TYR A 42 -1.94 27.43 30.76
N LEU A 43 -3.15 27.93 30.68
CA LEU A 43 -4.09 27.58 29.62
C LEU A 43 -3.62 28.12 28.28
N ILE A 44 -3.11 29.33 28.20
CA ILE A 44 -2.54 29.93 26.99
C ILE A 44 -1.32 29.14 26.54
N ILE A 45 -0.42 28.79 27.46
CA ILE A 45 0.77 27.98 27.12
C ILE A 45 0.35 26.62 26.58
N ALA A 46 -0.61 25.95 27.20
CA ALA A 46 -1.11 24.65 26.75
C ALA A 46 -1.70 24.70 25.34
N ILE A 47 -2.48 25.75 25.03
CA ILE A 47 -3.05 25.97 23.70
C ILE A 47 -1.95 26.18 22.65
N ILE A 48 -0.95 27.02 22.95
CA ILE A 48 0.17 27.28 22.02
C ILE A 48 0.92 25.97 21.71
N VAL A 49 1.24 25.17 22.73
CA VAL A 49 1.92 23.88 22.57
C VAL A 49 1.06 22.91 21.76
N ALA A 50 -0.23 22.83 22.03
CA ALA A 50 -1.14 21.96 21.30
C ALA A 50 -1.23 22.34 19.82
N VAL A 51 -1.42 23.63 19.51
CA VAL A 51 -1.48 24.12 18.12
C VAL A 51 -0.18 23.83 17.35
N ALA A 52 0.97 23.85 18.02
CA ALA A 52 2.25 23.53 17.41
C ALA A 52 2.43 22.02 17.16
N LEU A 53 1.94 21.15 18.06
CA LEU A 53 2.12 19.71 17.97
C LEU A 53 1.09 19.00 17.09
N ILE A 54 -0.14 19.49 17.02
CA ILE A 54 -1.23 18.86 16.27
C ILE A 54 -0.89 18.60 14.80
N PRO A 55 -0.32 19.53 14.03
CA PRO A 55 0.04 19.27 12.62
C PRO A 55 1.02 18.11 12.47
N MET A 56 2.01 18.02 13.34
CA MET A 56 2.98 16.91 13.33
C MET A 56 2.32 15.56 13.64
N CYS A 57 1.41 15.52 14.62
CA CYS A 57 0.68 14.29 14.96
C CYS A 57 -0.23 13.84 13.81
N ILE A 58 -0.93 14.78 13.17
CA ILE A 58 -1.82 14.49 12.04
C ILE A 58 -1.02 13.92 10.88
N GLU A 59 0.10 14.53 10.51
CA GLU A 59 0.97 14.03 9.44
C GLU A 59 1.45 12.59 9.71
N GLN A 60 1.86 12.30 10.94
CA GLN A 60 2.27 10.94 11.33
C GLN A 60 1.14 9.93 11.27
N ILE A 61 -0.06 10.30 11.71
CA ILE A 61 -1.24 9.42 11.64
C ILE A 61 -1.57 9.08 10.18
N TYR A 62 -1.62 10.09 9.30
CA TYR A 62 -1.87 9.86 7.88
C TYR A 62 -0.79 8.99 7.22
N LYS A 63 0.48 9.23 7.57
CA LYS A 63 1.58 8.40 7.09
C LYS A 63 1.43 6.95 7.54
N GLN A 64 1.09 6.72 8.79
CA GLN A 64 0.86 5.38 9.32
C GLN A 64 -0.34 4.69 8.66
N MET A 65 -1.44 5.41 8.42
CA MET A 65 -2.60 4.88 7.71
C MET A 65 -2.25 4.50 6.26
N PHE A 66 -1.45 5.32 5.58
CA PHE A 66 -0.95 5.02 4.24
C PHE A 66 -0.09 3.76 4.23
N GLU A 67 0.86 3.64 5.16
CA GLU A 67 1.73 2.46 5.28
C GLU A 67 0.93 1.19 5.58
N GLN A 68 -0.08 1.26 6.45
CA GLN A 68 -0.96 0.14 6.75
C GLN A 68 -1.76 -0.32 5.53
N LYS A 69 -2.32 0.63 4.76
CA LYS A 69 -3.04 0.31 3.53
C LYS A 69 -2.12 -0.28 2.47
N ARG A 70 -0.96 0.32 2.27
CA ARG A 70 0.05 -0.20 1.35
C ARG A 70 0.46 -1.63 1.71
N PHE A 71 0.65 -1.90 3.01
CA PHE A 71 0.98 -3.23 3.49
C PHE A 71 -0.16 -4.22 3.27
N ALA A 72 -1.41 -3.81 3.51
CA ALA A 72 -2.59 -4.64 3.24
C ALA A 72 -2.71 -4.99 1.75
N ASP A 73 -2.51 -4.02 0.84
CA ASP A 73 -2.50 -4.25 -0.61
C ASP A 73 -1.41 -5.25 -1.03
N VAL A 74 -0.23 -5.15 -0.42
CA VAL A 74 0.89 -6.08 -0.67
C VAL A 74 0.54 -7.50 -0.25
N LEU A 75 -0.01 -7.68 0.95
CA LEU A 75 -0.43 -9.00 1.43
C LEU A 75 -1.51 -9.61 0.54
N GLU A 76 -2.56 -8.84 0.23
CA GLU A 76 -3.63 -9.29 -0.65
C GLU A 76 -3.11 -9.66 -2.04
N TYR A 77 -2.18 -8.85 -2.59
CA TYR A 77 -1.53 -9.16 -3.86
C TYR A 77 -0.76 -10.48 -3.80
N MET A 78 0.06 -10.68 -2.78
CA MET A 78 0.86 -11.90 -2.64
C MET A 78 -0.02 -13.14 -2.52
N ASP A 79 -1.04 -13.09 -1.68
CA ASP A 79 -1.97 -14.21 -1.48
C ASP A 79 -2.70 -14.56 -2.79
N GLN A 80 -3.26 -13.57 -3.46
CA GLN A 80 -3.99 -13.78 -4.71
C GLN A 80 -3.09 -14.24 -5.84
N MET A 81 -1.90 -13.67 -5.96
CA MET A 81 -0.92 -14.04 -6.98
C MET A 81 -0.44 -15.48 -6.81
N LEU A 82 -0.10 -15.90 -5.59
CA LEU A 82 0.30 -17.27 -5.28
C LEU A 82 -0.84 -18.26 -5.56
N TYR A 83 -2.05 -17.94 -5.10
CA TYR A 83 -3.23 -18.78 -5.33
C TYR A 83 -3.54 -18.94 -6.83
N SER A 84 -3.55 -17.83 -7.57
CA SER A 84 -3.83 -17.85 -9.01
C SER A 84 -2.75 -18.56 -9.80
N PHE A 85 -1.48 -18.39 -9.41
CA PHE A 85 -0.38 -19.09 -10.05
C PHE A 85 -0.40 -20.61 -9.81
N GLN A 86 -0.76 -21.05 -8.59
CA GLN A 86 -0.94 -22.49 -8.33
C GLN A 86 -1.97 -23.15 -9.25
N LYS A 87 -3.01 -22.38 -9.61
CA LYS A 87 -4.09 -22.85 -10.48
C LYS A 87 -3.71 -22.82 -11.96
N THR A 88 -3.05 -21.76 -12.39
CA THR A 88 -2.79 -21.49 -13.82
C THR A 88 -1.41 -21.95 -14.29
N GLY A 89 -0.40 -21.92 -13.40
CA GLY A 89 1.00 -22.19 -13.70
C GLY A 89 1.66 -21.15 -14.61
N LYS A 90 1.00 -19.98 -14.82
CA LYS A 90 1.46 -18.92 -15.73
C LYS A 90 1.33 -17.55 -15.09
N ILE A 91 2.40 -16.75 -15.13
CA ILE A 91 2.46 -15.42 -14.54
C ILE A 91 1.40 -14.49 -15.13
N LEU A 92 1.28 -14.41 -16.46
CA LEU A 92 0.28 -13.55 -17.08
C LEU A 92 -1.14 -13.90 -16.65
N SER A 93 -1.48 -15.19 -16.63
CA SER A 93 -2.82 -15.63 -16.21
C SER A 93 -3.07 -15.37 -14.73
N ALA A 94 -2.04 -15.56 -13.90
CA ALA A 94 -2.10 -15.26 -12.46
C ALA A 94 -2.28 -13.77 -12.21
N LEU A 95 -1.58 -12.89 -12.92
CA LEU A 95 -1.77 -11.44 -12.84
C LEU A 95 -3.19 -11.03 -13.24
N GLN A 96 -3.74 -11.62 -14.31
CA GLN A 96 -5.10 -11.33 -14.75
C GLN A 96 -6.15 -11.72 -13.71
N GLU A 97 -6.03 -12.91 -13.09
CA GLU A 97 -6.94 -13.33 -12.01
C GLU A 97 -6.75 -12.46 -10.76
N THR A 98 -5.50 -12.15 -10.38
CA THR A 98 -5.19 -11.29 -9.23
C THR A 98 -5.77 -9.89 -9.39
N ARG A 99 -5.72 -9.34 -10.61
CA ARG A 99 -6.31 -8.05 -10.94
C ARG A 99 -7.79 -7.96 -10.56
N GLU A 100 -8.55 -9.03 -10.74
CA GLU A 100 -10.01 -9.06 -10.47
C GLU A 100 -10.32 -8.93 -8.97
N SER A 101 -9.38 -9.29 -8.09
CA SER A 101 -9.53 -9.13 -6.64
C SER A 101 -9.48 -7.66 -6.21
N PHE A 102 -8.80 -6.81 -6.98
CA PHE A 102 -8.68 -5.39 -6.70
C PHE A 102 -9.75 -4.58 -7.43
N LYS A 103 -10.63 -3.91 -6.69
CA LYS A 103 -11.67 -3.06 -7.29
C LYS A 103 -11.10 -1.78 -7.88
N GLU A 104 -10.31 -1.05 -7.10
CA GLU A 104 -9.66 0.22 -7.45
C GLU A 104 -8.41 0.42 -6.58
N GLY A 105 -7.45 1.24 -7.04
CA GLY A 105 -6.29 1.64 -6.25
C GLY A 105 -4.96 1.46 -6.95
N ASN A 106 -3.91 1.82 -6.24
CA ASN A 106 -2.55 1.82 -6.77
C ASN A 106 -2.05 0.43 -7.18
N MET A 107 -2.46 -0.62 -6.45
CA MET A 107 -2.06 -1.99 -6.77
C MET A 107 -2.69 -2.42 -8.09
N LYS A 108 -4.01 -2.19 -8.28
CA LYS A 108 -4.67 -2.50 -9.54
C LYS A 108 -4.04 -1.82 -10.74
N GLU A 109 -3.75 -0.51 -10.62
CA GLU A 109 -3.07 0.22 -11.71
C GLU A 109 -1.70 -0.35 -12.03
N CYS A 110 -0.99 -0.83 -11.01
CA CYS A 110 0.32 -1.44 -11.18
C CYS A 110 0.21 -2.79 -11.91
N ILE A 111 -0.75 -3.61 -11.50
CA ILE A 111 -1.04 -4.90 -12.16
C ILE A 111 -1.51 -4.68 -13.60
N ASP A 112 -2.38 -3.68 -13.86
CA ASP A 112 -2.84 -3.35 -15.20
C ASP A 112 -1.68 -2.99 -16.13
N LYS A 113 -0.73 -2.16 -15.66
CA LYS A 113 0.47 -1.81 -16.42
C LYS A 113 1.38 -3.00 -16.68
N ALA A 114 1.56 -3.87 -15.70
CA ALA A 114 2.33 -5.10 -15.85
C ALA A 114 1.71 -6.03 -16.91
N ILE A 115 0.39 -6.21 -16.88
CA ILE A 115 -0.35 -7.00 -17.88
C ILE A 115 -0.23 -6.37 -19.26
N GLU A 116 -0.41 -5.05 -19.39
CA GLU A 116 -0.27 -4.31 -20.65
C GLU A 116 1.15 -4.46 -21.22
N HIS A 117 2.18 -4.41 -20.36
CA HIS A 117 3.57 -4.59 -20.77
C HIS A 117 3.79 -5.97 -21.40
N ILE A 118 3.34 -7.05 -20.74
CA ILE A 118 3.45 -8.41 -21.25
C ILE A 118 2.69 -8.58 -22.57
N ILE A 119 1.45 -8.10 -22.64
CA ILE A 119 0.61 -8.25 -23.83
C ILE A 119 1.15 -7.45 -25.02
N GLY A 120 1.60 -6.20 -24.76
CA GLY A 120 2.14 -5.31 -25.77
C GLY A 120 3.47 -5.78 -26.37
N GLY A 121 4.29 -6.49 -25.58
CA GLY A 121 5.60 -6.97 -25.99
C GLY A 121 5.64 -8.37 -26.59
N LYS A 122 4.56 -9.14 -26.54
CA LYS A 122 4.52 -10.57 -26.94
C LYS A 122 5.08 -10.91 -28.31
N THR A 123 5.13 -9.96 -29.24
CA THR A 123 5.69 -10.16 -30.58
C THR A 123 7.23 -10.25 -30.60
N PHE A 124 7.90 -9.90 -29.50
CA PHE A 124 9.36 -9.82 -29.41
C PHE A 124 9.95 -10.62 -28.26
N ASP A 125 9.11 -11.33 -27.49
CA ASP A 125 9.58 -12.09 -26.34
C ASP A 125 9.99 -13.52 -26.71
N GLU A 126 11.30 -13.73 -26.77
CA GLU A 126 11.86 -15.06 -27.06
C GLU A 126 12.17 -15.86 -25.78
N ASN A 127 12.20 -15.26 -24.58
CA ASN A 127 12.73 -15.89 -23.36
C ASN A 127 12.00 -15.53 -22.05
N GLY A 128 10.74 -15.12 -22.07
CA GLY A 128 10.02 -14.73 -20.85
C GLY A 128 10.53 -13.45 -20.19
N ALA A 129 11.35 -12.66 -20.89
CA ALA A 129 11.91 -11.42 -20.35
C ALA A 129 10.83 -10.40 -19.98
N LEU A 130 9.71 -10.38 -20.70
CA LEU A 130 8.60 -9.47 -20.47
C LEU A 130 7.85 -9.75 -19.17
N GLU A 131 7.70 -11.01 -18.81
CA GLU A 131 7.11 -11.40 -17.53
C GLU A 131 7.98 -10.91 -16.37
N LYS A 132 9.29 -11.06 -16.48
CA LYS A 132 10.22 -10.58 -15.46
C LYS A 132 10.20 -9.06 -15.33
N GLU A 133 10.28 -8.34 -16.44
CA GLU A 133 10.19 -6.87 -16.46
C GLU A 133 8.87 -6.37 -15.87
N ALA A 134 7.75 -7.04 -16.17
CA ALA A 134 6.45 -6.71 -15.63
C ALA A 134 6.38 -6.89 -14.10
N LEU A 135 6.97 -7.95 -13.57
CA LEU A 135 7.07 -8.18 -12.13
C LEU A 135 7.98 -7.14 -11.46
N GLU A 136 9.12 -6.80 -12.07
CA GLU A 136 10.03 -5.75 -11.60
C GLU A 136 9.32 -4.38 -11.48
N MET A 137 8.39 -4.04 -12.37
CA MET A 137 7.58 -2.80 -12.27
C MET A 137 6.76 -2.74 -10.97
N ILE A 138 6.24 -3.89 -10.50
CA ILE A 138 5.50 -3.99 -9.24
C ILE A 138 6.46 -3.88 -8.05
N GLU A 139 7.62 -4.54 -8.12
CA GLU A 139 8.66 -4.51 -7.10
C GLU A 139 9.19 -3.10 -6.84
N GLU A 140 9.52 -2.36 -7.90
CA GLU A 140 10.01 -0.99 -7.82
C GLU A 140 9.01 -0.05 -7.12
N LYS A 141 7.72 -0.27 -7.35
CA LYS A 141 6.68 0.57 -6.74
C LYS A 141 6.47 0.26 -5.25
N TYR A 142 6.51 -0.99 -4.87
CA TYR A 142 6.19 -1.41 -3.51
C TYR A 142 7.41 -1.63 -2.61
N MET A 143 8.61 -1.82 -3.19
CA MET A 143 9.90 -1.96 -2.48
C MET A 143 9.81 -2.94 -1.30
N CYS A 144 9.30 -4.14 -1.53
CA CYS A 144 9.09 -5.16 -0.51
C CYS A 144 9.87 -6.43 -0.86
N ASP A 145 10.82 -6.81 -0.03
CA ASP A 145 11.68 -7.98 -0.25
C ASP A 145 10.89 -9.29 -0.40
N LYS A 146 9.75 -9.41 0.29
CA LYS A 146 8.87 -10.58 0.17
C LYS A 146 8.25 -10.68 -1.23
N ILE A 147 7.86 -9.56 -1.84
CA ILE A 147 7.36 -9.54 -3.23
C ILE A 147 8.44 -10.03 -4.18
N VAL A 148 9.66 -9.50 -4.06
CA VAL A 148 10.80 -9.90 -4.91
C VAL A 148 11.05 -11.40 -4.80
N THR A 149 11.10 -11.93 -3.58
CA THR A 149 11.31 -13.36 -3.35
C THR A 149 10.18 -14.20 -3.94
N MET A 150 8.95 -13.74 -3.82
CA MET A 150 7.79 -14.42 -4.43
C MET A 150 7.86 -14.41 -5.95
N HIS A 151 8.16 -13.26 -6.55
CA HIS A 151 8.27 -13.12 -8.00
C HIS A 151 9.37 -14.01 -8.59
N ASP A 152 10.54 -14.03 -7.96
CA ASP A 152 11.64 -14.92 -8.34
C ASP A 152 11.22 -16.39 -8.28
N LEU A 153 10.47 -16.78 -7.25
CA LEU A 153 9.96 -18.13 -7.12
C LEU A 153 8.97 -18.46 -8.25
N LEU A 154 8.02 -17.57 -8.55
CA LEU A 154 7.02 -17.75 -9.59
C LEU A 154 7.67 -17.83 -10.98
N TYR A 155 8.60 -16.91 -11.26
CA TYR A 155 9.33 -16.89 -12.52
C TYR A 155 10.12 -18.18 -12.75
N ASN A 156 10.90 -18.60 -11.75
CA ASN A 156 11.65 -19.86 -11.84
C ASN A 156 10.72 -21.08 -11.94
N SER A 157 9.53 -21.04 -11.33
CA SER A 157 8.57 -22.14 -11.40
C SER A 157 7.88 -22.23 -12.75
N GLU A 158 7.64 -21.13 -13.44
CA GLU A 158 7.11 -21.12 -14.81
C GLU A 158 8.13 -21.66 -15.78
N ASP A 159 9.40 -21.23 -15.68
CA ASP A 159 10.49 -21.66 -16.57
C ASP A 159 10.81 -23.15 -16.41
N THR A 160 10.80 -23.69 -15.20
CA THR A 160 11.16 -25.09 -14.91
C THR A 160 9.99 -26.08 -15.04
N GLY A 161 8.77 -25.62 -15.33
CA GLY A 161 7.60 -26.49 -15.54
C GLY A 161 6.99 -27.06 -14.26
N GLY A 162 7.17 -26.43 -13.11
CA GLY A 162 6.24 -26.57 -12.00
C GLY A 162 6.53 -27.60 -10.92
N ASP A 163 7.77 -27.99 -10.67
CA ASP A 163 8.09 -28.89 -9.54
C ASP A 163 8.23 -28.15 -8.18
N ASN A 164 8.00 -26.83 -8.17
CA ASN A 164 8.13 -25.97 -6.99
C ASN A 164 6.82 -25.76 -6.21
N LYS A 165 5.79 -26.60 -6.39
CA LYS A 165 4.51 -26.49 -5.66
C LYS A 165 4.69 -26.47 -4.14
N ASN A 166 5.65 -27.22 -3.62
CA ASN A 166 5.93 -27.27 -2.18
C ASN A 166 6.53 -25.97 -1.65
N SER A 167 7.36 -25.29 -2.45
CA SER A 167 7.94 -23.98 -2.06
C SER A 167 6.89 -22.88 -2.06
N ILE A 168 5.94 -22.92 -3.00
CA ILE A 168 4.80 -22.00 -3.05
C ILE A 168 3.87 -22.22 -1.84
N LEU A 169 3.61 -23.47 -1.46
CA LEU A 169 2.79 -23.80 -0.28
C LEU A 169 3.42 -23.30 1.02
N LEU A 170 4.75 -23.43 1.16
CA LEU A 170 5.45 -22.91 2.35
C LEU A 170 5.40 -21.38 2.47
N MET A 171 5.34 -20.66 1.34
CA MET A 171 5.18 -19.20 1.37
C MET A 171 3.76 -18.74 1.76
N LEU A 172 2.75 -19.59 1.58
CA LEU A 172 1.38 -19.29 2.00
C LEU A 172 1.14 -19.54 3.50
N GLU A 173 2.02 -20.33 4.16
CA GLU A 173 1.92 -20.66 5.58
C GLU A 173 2.66 -19.66 6.50
N ASP A 174 3.56 -18.81 5.99
CA ASP A 174 4.35 -17.78 6.68
C ASP A 174 3.75 -16.36 6.55
#